data_53f22403652bd8c976217e54fbe09c15
#
_entry.id   53f22403652bd8c976217e54fbe09c15
#
_cell.length_a   1.000
_cell.length_b   1.000
_cell.length_c   1.000
_cell.angle_alpha   90.00
_cell.angle_beta   90.00
_cell.angle_gamma   90.00
#
_symmetry.space_group_name_H-M   'P 1'
#
loop_
_entity.id
_entity.type
_entity.pdbx_description
1 polymer ?
#
loop_
_entity_poly.entity_id
_entity_poly.type
_entity_poly.pdbx_seq_one_letter_code
_entity_poly.pdbx_strand_id
1 'polypeptide(L)'
;MEQRLYEALQSNPIIAAVRDDEGLEACLQADVQTVFVLYGDICGIAGIVRRIKDAGKIAIVHADLITGLAAKEISVDFLHSTTLADGIISTRTNMIQRAKELQMIAILRVFLIDSMAFDAALGARNLKPDAIDILPGLMPSMIRKVRQMTGIPVLTGGLITEKREVMQALEAGALAISS
;
A
#
# COMPACT_ATOMS: atom_id res chain seq x y z
N MET A 1 -5.48 -5.21 10.81
CA MET A 1 -4.36 -5.49 9.86
C MET A 1 -4.01 -6.96 9.98
N GLU A 2 -3.78 -7.62 8.87
CA GLU A 2 -3.34 -9.00 8.88
C GLU A 2 -2.01 -9.13 9.64
N GLN A 3 -1.91 -10.12 10.52
CA GLN A 3 -0.76 -10.29 11.41
C GLN A 3 0.56 -10.44 10.64
N ARG A 4 0.53 -11.21 9.55
CA ARG A 4 1.71 -11.43 8.69
C ARG A 4 2.28 -10.13 8.11
N LEU A 5 1.41 -9.23 7.63
CA LEU A 5 1.84 -7.92 7.11
C LEU A 5 2.46 -7.08 8.25
N TYR A 6 1.83 -7.06 9.40
CA TYR A 6 2.31 -6.29 10.55
C TYR A 6 3.70 -6.74 10.99
N GLU A 7 3.91 -8.04 11.15
CA GLU A 7 5.19 -8.63 11.53
C GLU A 7 6.27 -8.34 10.48
N ALA A 8 5.94 -8.47 9.19
CA ALA A 8 6.85 -8.14 8.11
C ALA A 8 7.31 -6.67 8.13
N LEU A 9 6.36 -5.74 8.34
CA LEU A 9 6.65 -4.30 8.40
C LEU A 9 7.37 -3.89 9.70
N GLN A 10 7.17 -4.60 10.80
CA GLN A 10 7.95 -4.37 12.02
C GLN A 10 9.41 -4.84 11.90
N SER A 11 9.64 -5.95 11.20
CA SER A 11 11.00 -6.49 11.01
C SER A 11 11.79 -5.70 9.97
N ASN A 12 11.13 -5.26 8.90
CA ASN A 12 11.70 -4.39 7.86
C ASN A 12 10.69 -3.32 7.45
N PRO A 13 10.82 -2.06 7.93
CA PRO A 13 9.86 -0.99 7.67
C PRO A 13 10.00 -0.36 6.28
N ILE A 14 10.59 -1.07 5.33
CA ILE A 14 10.70 -0.63 3.93
C ILE A 14 9.81 -1.52 3.05
N ILE A 15 9.01 -0.87 2.22
CA ILE A 15 8.17 -1.48 1.22
C ILE A 15 8.75 -1.13 -0.16
N ALA A 16 9.04 -2.12 -0.98
CA ALA A 16 9.49 -1.85 -2.35
C ALA A 16 8.29 -1.44 -3.23
N ALA A 17 8.35 -0.25 -3.81
CA ALA A 17 7.35 0.26 -4.75
C ALA A 17 7.82 0.05 -6.19
N VAL A 18 7.44 -1.07 -6.81
CA VAL A 18 7.91 -1.44 -8.15
C VAL A 18 7.03 -0.84 -9.24
N ARG A 19 7.68 -0.24 -10.26
CA ARG A 19 7.03 0.48 -11.35
C ARG A 19 7.29 -0.10 -12.74
N ASP A 20 8.15 -1.11 -12.82
CA ASP A 20 8.56 -1.79 -14.06
C ASP A 20 9.21 -3.13 -13.72
N ASP A 21 9.55 -3.89 -14.74
CA ASP A 21 10.18 -5.20 -14.60
C ASP A 21 11.61 -5.13 -14.06
N GLU A 22 12.36 -4.05 -14.34
CA GLU A 22 13.71 -3.85 -13.80
C GLU A 22 13.65 -3.66 -12.27
N GLY A 23 12.75 -2.82 -11.80
CA GLY A 23 12.49 -2.63 -10.37
C GLY A 23 12.00 -3.91 -9.70
N LEU A 24 11.18 -4.71 -10.39
CA LEU A 24 10.74 -6.01 -9.89
C LEU A 24 11.93 -6.97 -9.71
N GLU A 25 12.81 -7.10 -10.71
CA GLU A 25 13.99 -7.97 -10.60
C GLU A 25 14.90 -7.57 -9.43
N ALA A 26 15.18 -6.25 -9.30
CA ALA A 26 15.96 -5.74 -8.18
C ALA A 26 15.29 -6.05 -6.83
N CYS A 27 13.98 -5.86 -6.75
CA CYS A 27 13.18 -6.14 -5.56
C CYS A 27 13.18 -7.62 -5.16
N LEU A 28 13.15 -8.55 -6.14
CA LEU A 28 13.18 -9.99 -5.86
C LEU A 28 14.47 -10.43 -5.17
N GLN A 29 15.58 -9.74 -5.44
CA GLN A 29 16.90 -10.01 -4.83
C GLN A 29 17.14 -9.22 -3.53
N ALA A 30 16.35 -8.20 -3.25
CA ALA A 30 16.52 -7.35 -2.07
C ALA A 30 15.90 -8.00 -0.81
N ASP A 31 16.43 -7.60 0.36
CA ASP A 31 15.90 -8.01 1.67
C ASP A 31 14.69 -7.16 2.07
N VAL A 32 13.67 -7.12 1.21
CA VAL A 32 12.36 -6.52 1.51
C VAL A 32 11.30 -7.61 1.52
N GLN A 33 10.36 -7.52 2.43
CA GLN A 33 9.33 -8.54 2.60
C GLN A 33 8.00 -8.16 1.95
N THR A 34 7.75 -6.86 1.76
CA THR A 34 6.49 -6.34 1.23
C THR A 34 6.73 -5.54 -0.04
N VAL A 35 5.94 -5.80 -1.07
CA VAL A 35 6.05 -5.20 -2.39
C VAL A 35 4.74 -4.54 -2.78
N PHE A 36 4.80 -3.26 -3.17
CA PHE A 36 3.71 -2.55 -3.83
C PHE A 36 3.92 -2.61 -5.34
N VAL A 37 2.96 -3.21 -6.05
CA VAL A 37 2.97 -3.30 -7.51
C VAL A 37 2.23 -2.10 -8.09
N LEU A 38 2.97 -1.20 -8.73
CA LEU A 38 2.45 0.07 -9.26
C LEU A 38 2.38 0.09 -10.80
N TYR A 39 2.46 -1.06 -11.47
CA TYR A 39 2.49 -1.18 -12.93
C TYR A 39 1.87 -2.50 -13.40
N GLY A 40 1.71 -2.60 -14.69
CA GLY A 40 1.17 -3.78 -15.36
C GLY A 40 -0.24 -3.57 -15.88
N ASP A 41 -0.79 -4.61 -16.43
CA ASP A 41 -2.12 -4.66 -17.00
C ASP A 41 -2.86 -5.95 -16.61
N ILE A 42 -4.12 -6.06 -16.99
CA ILE A 42 -4.96 -7.23 -16.70
C ILE A 42 -4.41 -8.54 -17.28
N CYS A 43 -3.58 -8.49 -18.31
CA CYS A 43 -3.01 -9.69 -18.94
C CYS A 43 -1.74 -10.16 -18.21
N GLY A 44 -0.95 -9.22 -17.66
CA GLY A 44 0.36 -9.49 -17.07
C GLY A 44 0.37 -9.57 -15.55
N ILE A 45 -0.61 -8.95 -14.87
CA ILE A 45 -0.57 -8.78 -13.40
C ILE A 45 -0.46 -10.10 -12.63
N ALA A 46 -1.10 -11.15 -13.08
CA ALA A 46 -1.02 -12.46 -12.42
C ALA A 46 0.41 -13.04 -12.43
N GLY A 47 1.15 -12.83 -13.53
CA GLY A 47 2.55 -13.23 -13.65
C GLY A 47 3.47 -12.43 -12.73
N ILE A 48 3.28 -11.09 -12.67
CA ILE A 48 4.03 -10.20 -11.77
C ILE A 48 3.84 -10.65 -10.32
N VAL A 49 2.60 -10.80 -9.89
CA VAL A 49 2.25 -11.22 -8.52
C VAL A 49 2.84 -12.59 -8.20
N ARG A 50 2.75 -13.56 -9.12
CA ARG A 50 3.31 -14.91 -8.93
C ARG A 50 4.81 -14.85 -8.63
N ARG A 51 5.59 -14.08 -9.39
CA ARG A 51 7.04 -13.92 -9.18
C ARG A 51 7.36 -13.40 -7.78
N ILE A 52 6.58 -12.43 -7.28
CA ILE A 52 6.72 -11.89 -5.92
C ILE A 52 6.40 -12.97 -4.88
N LYS A 53 5.33 -13.74 -5.10
CA LYS A 53 4.91 -14.80 -4.18
C LYS A 53 5.90 -15.98 -4.17
N ASP A 54 6.47 -16.34 -5.31
CA ASP A 54 7.48 -17.40 -5.43
C ASP A 54 8.78 -17.01 -4.69
N ALA A 55 9.08 -15.71 -4.58
CA ALA A 55 10.15 -15.18 -3.73
C ALA A 55 9.78 -15.09 -2.23
N GLY A 56 8.62 -15.61 -1.82
CA GLY A 56 8.16 -15.62 -0.41
C GLY A 56 7.67 -14.27 0.13
N LYS A 57 7.54 -13.25 -0.72
CA LYS A 57 7.18 -11.88 -0.34
C LYS A 57 5.67 -11.65 -0.31
N ILE A 58 5.25 -10.56 0.32
CA ILE A 58 3.86 -10.08 0.35
C ILE A 58 3.64 -9.18 -0.87
N ALA A 59 2.63 -9.49 -1.68
CA ALA A 59 2.29 -8.76 -2.89
C ALA A 59 1.01 -7.93 -2.70
N ILE A 60 1.14 -6.61 -2.73
CA ILE A 60 0.01 -5.67 -2.65
C ILE A 60 -0.09 -4.91 -3.98
N VAL A 61 -1.22 -5.05 -4.68
CA VAL A 61 -1.43 -4.46 -6.01
C VAL A 61 -2.10 -3.09 -5.89
N HIS A 62 -1.54 -2.07 -6.54
CA HIS A 62 -2.20 -0.76 -6.65
C HIS A 62 -3.28 -0.84 -7.73
N ALA A 63 -4.50 -1.14 -7.33
CA ALA A 63 -5.59 -1.44 -8.25
C ALA A 63 -5.94 -0.28 -9.20
N ASP A 64 -5.72 0.98 -8.78
CA ASP A 64 -6.00 2.16 -9.62
C ASP A 64 -4.97 2.34 -10.76
N LEU A 65 -3.81 1.64 -10.71
CA LEU A 65 -2.71 1.80 -11.67
C LEU A 65 -2.57 0.62 -12.65
N ILE A 66 -3.37 -0.43 -12.49
CA ILE A 66 -3.33 -1.58 -13.41
C ILE A 66 -4.16 -1.26 -14.64
N THR A 67 -3.50 -1.21 -15.78
CA THR A 67 -4.16 -0.93 -17.06
C THR A 67 -5.23 -1.97 -17.37
N GLY A 68 -6.43 -1.51 -17.72
CA GLY A 68 -7.58 -2.35 -18.02
C GLY A 68 -8.49 -2.65 -16.83
N LEU A 69 -8.11 -2.32 -15.60
CA LEU A 69 -9.00 -2.38 -14.45
C LEU A 69 -9.88 -1.13 -14.37
N ALA A 70 -11.17 -1.34 -14.15
CA ALA A 70 -12.11 -0.25 -13.87
C ALA A 70 -12.02 0.16 -12.39
N ALA A 71 -12.43 1.40 -12.09
CA ALA A 71 -12.50 1.90 -10.71
C ALA A 71 -13.77 1.39 -9.99
N LYS A 72 -14.00 0.08 -10.02
CA LYS A 72 -15.19 -0.61 -9.51
C LYS A 72 -14.79 -1.86 -8.70
N GLU A 73 -15.68 -2.30 -7.85
CA GLU A 73 -15.51 -3.47 -6.98
C GLU A 73 -15.17 -4.75 -7.75
N ILE A 74 -15.73 -4.92 -8.95
CA ILE A 74 -15.44 -6.08 -9.81
C ILE A 74 -13.95 -6.22 -10.14
N SER A 75 -13.18 -5.12 -10.13
CA SER A 75 -11.73 -5.16 -10.33
C SER A 75 -11.01 -5.80 -9.14
N VAL A 76 -11.55 -5.66 -7.94
CA VAL A 76 -11.04 -6.35 -6.75
C VAL A 76 -11.38 -7.84 -6.82
N ASP A 77 -12.59 -8.20 -7.24
CA ASP A 77 -12.98 -9.60 -7.48
C ASP A 77 -12.06 -10.26 -8.52
N PHE A 78 -11.74 -9.52 -9.60
CA PHE A 78 -10.80 -10.00 -10.61
C PHE A 78 -9.41 -10.28 -10.00
N LEU A 79 -8.82 -9.33 -9.29
CA LEU A 79 -7.50 -9.50 -8.66
C LEU A 79 -7.51 -10.67 -7.67
N HIS A 80 -8.56 -10.80 -6.86
CA HIS A 80 -8.71 -11.87 -5.89
C HIS A 80 -8.81 -13.25 -6.55
N SER A 81 -9.57 -13.37 -7.65
CA SER A 81 -9.83 -14.66 -8.31
C SER A 81 -8.75 -15.10 -9.28
N THR A 82 -8.01 -14.15 -9.87
CA THR A 82 -7.05 -14.44 -10.96
C THR A 82 -5.59 -14.31 -10.54
N THR A 83 -5.31 -13.75 -9.36
CA THR A 83 -3.94 -13.56 -8.87
C THR A 83 -3.76 -14.17 -7.47
N LEU A 84 -2.50 -14.23 -7.02
CA LEU A 84 -2.12 -14.60 -5.66
C LEU A 84 -1.85 -13.36 -4.78
N ALA A 85 -2.38 -12.20 -5.15
CA ALA A 85 -2.16 -10.97 -4.38
C ALA A 85 -2.69 -11.11 -2.95
N ASP A 86 -1.88 -10.68 -1.99
CA ASP A 86 -2.28 -10.66 -0.57
C ASP A 86 -3.23 -9.50 -0.28
N GLY A 87 -3.18 -8.43 -1.09
CA GLY A 87 -4.02 -7.27 -0.89
C GLY A 87 -3.96 -6.26 -2.01
N ILE A 88 -4.66 -5.15 -1.79
CA ILE A 88 -4.69 -4.02 -2.71
C ILE A 88 -4.39 -2.69 -2.01
N ILE A 89 -3.90 -1.74 -2.81
CA ILE A 89 -3.94 -0.31 -2.50
C ILE A 89 -4.92 0.34 -3.47
N SER A 90 -5.74 1.25 -2.97
CA SER A 90 -6.58 2.10 -3.81
C SER A 90 -6.86 3.44 -3.13
N THR A 91 -7.10 4.48 -3.92
CA THR A 91 -7.64 5.76 -3.46
C THR A 91 -9.15 5.72 -3.27
N ARG A 92 -9.81 4.63 -3.68
CA ARG A 92 -11.27 4.49 -3.76
C ARG A 92 -11.81 3.65 -2.62
N THR A 93 -12.66 4.24 -1.82
CA THR A 93 -13.22 3.61 -0.61
C THR A 93 -14.07 2.37 -0.91
N ASN A 94 -14.82 2.35 -2.03
CA ASN A 94 -15.59 1.18 -2.43
C ASN A 94 -14.70 -0.04 -2.76
N MET A 95 -13.53 0.19 -3.37
CA MET A 95 -12.59 -0.91 -3.64
C MET A 95 -11.94 -1.43 -2.35
N ILE A 96 -11.62 -0.54 -1.42
CA ILE A 96 -11.11 -0.92 -0.09
C ILE A 96 -12.16 -1.73 0.68
N GLN A 97 -13.41 -1.29 0.66
CA GLN A 97 -14.50 -2.05 1.30
C GLN A 97 -14.62 -3.45 0.68
N ARG A 98 -14.59 -3.55 -0.66
CA ARG A 98 -14.67 -4.84 -1.33
C ARG A 98 -13.50 -5.77 -1.00
N ALA A 99 -12.28 -5.24 -0.94
CA ALA A 99 -11.11 -6.01 -0.53
C ALA A 99 -11.27 -6.60 0.87
N LYS A 100 -11.83 -5.84 1.81
CA LYS A 100 -12.11 -6.33 3.17
C LYS A 100 -13.17 -7.44 3.19
N GLU A 101 -14.23 -7.32 2.39
CA GLU A 101 -15.25 -8.36 2.24
C GLU A 101 -14.65 -9.69 1.73
N LEU A 102 -13.64 -9.58 0.85
CA LEU A 102 -12.89 -10.70 0.31
C LEU A 102 -11.73 -11.17 1.21
N GLN A 103 -11.59 -10.59 2.40
CA GLN A 103 -10.51 -10.87 3.35
C GLN A 103 -9.09 -10.61 2.80
N MET A 104 -8.97 -9.72 1.82
CA MET A 104 -7.69 -9.22 1.33
C MET A 104 -7.18 -8.09 2.22
N ILE A 105 -5.87 -7.90 2.28
CA ILE A 105 -5.26 -6.71 2.88
C ILE A 105 -5.75 -5.48 2.09
N ALA A 106 -6.28 -4.49 2.80
CA ALA A 106 -6.89 -3.30 2.22
C ALA A 106 -6.17 -2.04 2.70
N ILE A 107 -5.41 -1.38 1.82
CA ILE A 107 -4.65 -0.17 2.11
C ILE A 107 -5.27 1.02 1.38
N LEU A 108 -5.77 1.99 2.15
CA LEU A 108 -6.32 3.22 1.59
C LEU A 108 -5.20 4.23 1.33
N ARG A 109 -4.97 4.61 0.07
CA ARG A 109 -4.03 5.68 -0.29
C ARG A 109 -4.70 7.04 -0.25
N VAL A 110 -4.04 7.99 0.38
CA VAL A 110 -4.50 9.38 0.48
C VAL A 110 -3.38 10.33 0.08
N PHE A 111 -3.66 11.21 -0.89
CA PHE A 111 -2.78 12.33 -1.22
C PHE A 111 -3.15 13.52 -0.34
N LEU A 112 -2.34 13.82 0.67
CA LEU A 112 -2.58 14.91 1.61
C LEU A 112 -2.12 16.26 1.03
N ILE A 113 -2.93 16.82 0.15
CA ILE A 113 -2.65 18.09 -0.53
C ILE A 113 -3.40 19.28 0.05
N ASP A 114 -4.49 19.04 0.79
CA ASP A 114 -5.34 20.06 1.38
C ASP A 114 -6.14 19.54 2.60
N SER A 115 -6.98 20.40 3.17
CA SER A 115 -7.84 20.05 4.31
C SER A 115 -8.90 19.02 3.96
N MET A 116 -9.42 19.02 2.73
CA MET A 116 -10.42 18.02 2.29
C MET A 116 -9.82 16.62 2.25
N ALA A 117 -8.59 16.49 1.74
CA ALA A 117 -7.86 15.23 1.75
C ALA A 117 -7.56 14.75 3.18
N PHE A 118 -7.27 15.68 4.09
CA PHE A 118 -7.08 15.35 5.50
C PHE A 118 -8.37 14.84 6.14
N ASP A 119 -9.50 15.49 5.91
CA ASP A 119 -10.81 15.06 6.41
C ASP A 119 -11.21 13.69 5.82
N ALA A 120 -10.89 13.43 4.55
CA ALA A 120 -11.09 12.12 3.93
C ALA A 120 -10.24 11.04 4.61
N ALA A 121 -8.97 11.34 4.95
CA ALA A 121 -8.13 10.42 5.72
C ALA A 121 -8.71 10.10 7.10
N LEU A 122 -9.28 11.10 7.78
CA LEU A 122 -9.95 10.89 9.06
C LEU A 122 -11.23 10.06 8.91
N GLY A 123 -11.96 10.22 7.81
CA GLY A 123 -13.15 9.42 7.46
C GLY A 123 -12.86 7.93 7.29
N ALA A 124 -11.62 7.55 7.05
CA ALA A 124 -11.18 6.16 6.95
C ALA A 124 -11.46 5.34 8.22
N ARG A 125 -11.67 5.98 9.37
CA ARG A 125 -12.10 5.30 10.62
C ARG A 125 -13.36 4.46 10.44
N ASN A 126 -14.29 4.91 9.63
CA ASN A 126 -15.53 4.18 9.35
C ASN A 126 -15.30 2.98 8.41
N LEU A 127 -14.35 3.11 7.50
CA LEU A 127 -13.99 2.05 6.56
C LEU A 127 -13.10 0.98 7.20
N LYS A 128 -12.30 1.36 8.20
CA LYS A 128 -11.33 0.50 8.92
C LYS A 128 -10.41 -0.27 7.97
N PRO A 129 -9.68 0.40 7.07
CA PRO A 129 -8.66 -0.27 6.27
C PRO A 129 -7.57 -0.85 7.18
N ASP A 130 -6.76 -1.77 6.65
CA ASP A 130 -5.62 -2.33 7.40
C ASP A 130 -4.51 -1.30 7.63
N ALA A 131 -4.34 -0.38 6.68
CA ALA A 131 -3.47 0.77 6.82
C ALA A 131 -3.97 1.94 5.97
N ILE A 132 -3.51 3.14 6.32
CA ILE A 132 -3.63 4.35 5.48
C ILE A 132 -2.23 4.66 4.95
N ASP A 133 -2.11 4.77 3.63
CA ASP A 133 -0.86 5.14 2.96
C ASP A 133 -0.92 6.61 2.55
N ILE A 134 -0.10 7.44 3.20
CA ILE A 134 -0.09 8.90 3.05
C ILE A 134 1.02 9.33 2.10
N LEU A 135 0.67 10.10 1.07
CA LEU A 135 1.62 10.73 0.16
C LEU A 135 1.37 12.25 0.13
N PRO A 136 2.45 13.07 0.01
CA PRO A 136 3.86 12.71 0.13
C PRO A 136 4.28 12.43 1.58
N GLY A 137 5.36 11.65 1.75
CA GLY A 137 5.87 11.23 3.06
C GLY A 137 6.67 12.28 3.85
N LEU A 138 6.84 13.48 3.29
CA LEU A 138 7.64 14.56 3.85
C LEU A 138 6.93 15.43 4.89
N MET A 139 5.82 14.94 5.46
CA MET A 139 4.99 15.70 6.40
C MET A 139 4.85 14.98 7.76
N PRO A 140 5.91 14.91 8.60
CA PRO A 140 5.87 14.18 9.87
C PRO A 140 4.73 14.60 10.80
N SER A 141 4.41 15.90 10.84
CA SER A 141 3.30 16.41 11.66
C SER A 141 1.94 15.86 11.24
N MET A 142 1.71 15.69 9.95
CA MET A 142 0.46 15.15 9.41
C MET A 142 0.37 13.63 9.60
N ILE A 143 1.48 12.91 9.42
CA ILE A 143 1.57 11.47 9.74
C ILE A 143 1.15 11.23 11.19
N ARG A 144 1.71 12.01 12.12
CA ARG A 144 1.38 11.91 13.55
C ARG A 144 -0.09 12.19 13.82
N LYS A 145 -0.65 13.25 13.22
CA LYS A 145 -2.06 13.62 13.39
C LYS A 145 -3.00 12.53 12.88
N VAL A 146 -2.80 12.04 11.66
CA VAL A 146 -3.64 10.97 11.09
C VAL A 146 -3.56 9.72 11.96
N ARG A 147 -2.36 9.30 12.36
CA ARG A 147 -2.16 8.15 13.24
C ARG A 147 -2.92 8.30 14.57
N GLN A 148 -2.78 9.43 15.25
CA GLN A 148 -3.41 9.68 16.54
C GLN A 148 -4.93 9.77 16.44
N MET A 149 -5.44 10.44 15.40
CA MET A 149 -6.87 10.68 15.25
C MET A 149 -7.63 9.48 14.70
N THR A 150 -7.00 8.64 13.91
CA THR A 150 -7.66 7.45 13.33
C THR A 150 -7.44 6.17 14.13
N GLY A 151 -6.28 6.04 14.78
CA GLY A 151 -5.83 4.79 15.38
C GLY A 151 -5.42 3.71 14.37
N ILE A 152 -5.52 4.01 13.06
CA ILE A 152 -5.18 3.09 11.99
C ILE A 152 -3.66 3.17 11.72
N PRO A 153 -2.97 2.05 11.45
CA PRO A 153 -1.58 2.07 11.04
C PRO A 153 -1.36 2.97 9.81
N VAL A 154 -0.31 3.79 9.84
CA VAL A 154 0.04 4.69 8.76
C VAL A 154 1.27 4.17 8.05
N LEU A 155 1.18 4.04 6.73
CA LEU A 155 2.29 3.89 5.81
C LEU A 155 2.50 5.26 5.14
N THR A 156 3.67 5.47 4.58
CA THR A 156 3.93 6.71 3.84
C THR A 156 4.99 6.49 2.77
N GLY A 157 5.01 7.36 1.77
CA GLY A 157 5.97 7.30 0.67
C GLY A 157 5.89 8.55 -0.20
N GLY A 158 6.52 8.46 -1.36
CA GLY A 158 6.60 9.57 -2.30
C GLY A 158 7.48 10.71 -1.81
N LEU A 159 8.38 11.14 -2.68
CA LEU A 159 9.36 12.23 -2.47
C LEU A 159 10.36 11.97 -1.32
N ILE A 160 10.36 10.82 -0.67
CA ILE A 160 11.36 10.43 0.32
C ILE A 160 12.59 9.93 -0.44
N THR A 161 13.72 10.61 -0.29
CA THR A 161 14.96 10.33 -1.00
C THR A 161 16.16 10.18 -0.08
N GLU A 162 16.06 10.69 1.15
CA GLU A 162 17.15 10.68 2.11
C GLU A 162 16.83 9.80 3.33
N LYS A 163 17.86 9.15 3.87
CA LYS A 163 17.75 8.36 5.11
C LYS A 163 17.15 9.16 6.27
N ARG A 164 17.48 10.45 6.37
CA ARG A 164 16.93 11.34 7.41
C ARG A 164 15.40 11.45 7.30
N GLU A 165 14.88 11.55 6.09
CA GLU A 165 13.42 11.66 5.84
C GLU A 165 12.70 10.37 6.23
N VAL A 166 13.30 9.21 5.92
CA VAL A 166 12.80 7.91 6.39
C VAL A 166 12.71 7.88 7.92
N MET A 167 13.78 8.28 8.61
CA MET A 167 13.80 8.32 10.07
C MET A 167 12.75 9.25 10.65
N GLN A 168 12.60 10.46 10.10
CA GLN A 168 11.59 11.42 10.52
C GLN A 168 10.16 10.90 10.37
N ALA A 169 9.86 10.19 9.29
CA ALA A 169 8.55 9.60 9.06
C ALA A 169 8.26 8.46 10.07
N LEU A 170 9.24 7.59 10.32
CA LEU A 170 9.11 6.51 11.32
C LEU A 170 8.97 7.08 12.75
N GLU A 171 9.73 8.10 13.13
CA GLU A 171 9.62 8.80 14.42
C GLU A 171 8.27 9.51 14.57
N ALA A 172 7.67 9.95 13.48
CA ALA A 172 6.32 10.51 13.47
C ALA A 172 5.23 9.46 13.65
N GLY A 173 5.56 8.18 13.62
CA GLY A 173 4.66 7.06 13.85
C GLY A 173 4.20 6.34 12.58
N ALA A 174 4.84 6.56 11.44
CA ALA A 174 4.66 5.69 10.28
C ALA A 174 5.16 4.28 10.63
N LEU A 175 4.41 3.26 10.22
CA LEU A 175 4.78 1.85 10.41
C LEU A 175 5.82 1.41 9.38
N ALA A 176 5.72 1.93 8.16
CA ALA A 176 6.67 1.63 7.08
C ALA A 176 6.65 2.73 6.01
N ILE A 177 7.70 2.69 5.19
CA ILE A 177 7.96 3.63 4.10
C ILE A 177 7.94 2.89 2.77
N SER A 178 7.17 3.37 1.79
CA SER A 178 7.20 2.87 0.42
C SER A 178 8.18 3.71 -0.44
N SER A 179 9.16 3.04 -1.04
CA SER A 179 10.18 3.66 -1.88
C SER A 179 10.51 2.80 -3.10
#